data_a9a111ba6fc00e258b1d243c531b200d
#
_entry.id   a9a111ba6fc00e258b1d243c531b200d
#
_cell.length_a   1.000
_cell.length_b   1.000
_cell.length_c   1.000
_cell.angle_alpha   90.00
_cell.angle_beta   90.00
_cell.angle_gamma   90.00
#
_symmetry.space_group_name_H-M   'P 1'
#
loop_
_entity.id
_entity.type
_entity.pdbx_description
1 polymer ?
#
loop_
_entity_poly.entity_id
_entity_poly.type
_entity_poly.pdbx_seq_one_letter_code
_entity_poly.pdbx_strand_id
1 'polypeptide(L)'
;MKKILTVFFIFVFALFCTAAEKPRWTGQPIYVYVPEYGNMSVLMKQAFTAWQTKSRSLVRFKFVSSPSNANIVVEFVDFVGNCYDVNAVGCTEMETRGGQYYKSYVTIGTKEYVRRYEGGRSVRELRTRSKEHIYGVMLHEAGHAIGLGHSEYAKSIMFPYDLESMQYLTDEDMRLLYKKYH
;
A
#
# COMPACT_ATOMS: atom_id res chain seq x y z
N MET A 1 -66.68 30.56 -22.93
CA MET A 1 -65.71 30.35 -21.86
C MET A 1 -64.82 29.14 -22.22
N LYS A 2 -63.59 29.39 -22.70
CA LYS A 2 -62.62 28.32 -23.09
C LYS A 2 -61.79 27.95 -21.83
N LYS A 3 -61.89 26.70 -21.41
CA LYS A 3 -61.03 26.16 -20.30
C LYS A 3 -59.69 25.78 -20.90
N ILE A 4 -58.62 26.46 -20.47
CA ILE A 4 -57.23 26.14 -20.80
C ILE A 4 -56.78 25.04 -19.79
N LEU A 5 -56.50 23.85 -20.34
CA LEU A 5 -55.94 22.74 -19.57
C LEU A 5 -54.39 22.88 -19.56
N THR A 6 -53.85 23.33 -18.45
CA THR A 6 -52.40 23.43 -18.27
C THR A 6 -51.86 22.04 -17.88
N VAL A 7 -51.13 21.40 -18.78
CA VAL A 7 -50.44 20.13 -18.51
C VAL A 7 -49.11 20.46 -17.90
N PHE A 8 -48.92 20.11 -16.60
CA PHE A 8 -47.68 20.21 -15.90
C PHE A 8 -46.81 18.98 -16.24
N PHE A 9 -45.76 19.19 -17.03
CA PHE A 9 -44.72 18.15 -17.28
C PHE A 9 -43.76 18.13 -16.07
N ILE A 10 -43.89 17.12 -15.22
CA ILE A 10 -42.94 16.88 -14.13
C ILE A 10 -41.73 16.16 -14.77
N PHE A 11 -40.64 16.90 -14.97
CA PHE A 11 -39.35 16.33 -15.35
C PHE A 11 -38.72 15.70 -14.09
N VAL A 12 -38.86 14.37 -13.94
CA VAL A 12 -38.12 13.61 -12.91
C VAL A 12 -36.67 13.48 -13.36
N PHE A 13 -35.81 14.36 -12.85
CA PHE A 13 -34.36 14.25 -13.01
C PHE A 13 -33.90 13.12 -12.08
N ALA A 14 -33.77 11.90 -12.62
CA ALA A 14 -33.12 10.81 -11.93
C ALA A 14 -31.65 11.17 -11.80
N LEU A 15 -31.23 11.66 -10.61
CA LEU A 15 -29.82 11.75 -10.24
C LEU A 15 -29.26 10.32 -10.18
N PHE A 16 -28.62 9.88 -11.25
CA PHE A 16 -27.71 8.74 -11.18
C PHE A 16 -26.49 9.15 -10.35
N CYS A 17 -26.58 8.92 -9.04
CA CYS A 17 -25.43 8.98 -8.16
C CYS A 17 -24.57 7.74 -8.47
N THR A 18 -23.72 7.84 -9.50
CA THR A 18 -22.70 6.83 -9.74
C THR A 18 -21.72 6.92 -8.59
N ALA A 19 -21.71 5.92 -7.71
CA ALA A 19 -20.66 5.80 -6.71
C ALA A 19 -19.32 5.84 -7.45
N ALA A 20 -18.47 6.83 -7.14
CA ALA A 20 -17.17 6.95 -7.76
C ALA A 20 -16.40 5.66 -7.50
N GLU A 21 -15.99 4.95 -8.55
CA GLU A 21 -15.15 3.76 -8.40
C GLU A 21 -13.89 4.13 -7.65
N LYS A 22 -13.52 3.31 -6.65
CA LYS A 22 -12.28 3.52 -5.90
C LYS A 22 -11.09 3.36 -6.84
N PRO A 23 -10.10 4.27 -6.81
CA PRO A 23 -8.94 4.21 -7.69
C PRO A 23 -8.26 2.85 -7.66
N ARG A 24 -7.83 2.36 -8.84
CA ARG A 24 -7.09 1.10 -8.99
C ARG A 24 -6.07 1.20 -10.13
N TRP A 25 -5.12 0.27 -10.16
CA TRP A 25 -4.25 0.10 -11.33
C TRP A 25 -5.03 -0.57 -12.45
N THR A 26 -5.07 0.04 -13.61
CA THR A 26 -5.74 -0.52 -14.80
C THR A 26 -4.75 -1.09 -15.80
N GLY A 27 -3.49 -0.61 -15.81
CA GLY A 27 -2.39 -1.15 -16.62
C GLY A 27 -1.67 -2.29 -15.91
N GLN A 28 -1.37 -3.38 -16.63
CA GLN A 28 -0.60 -4.52 -16.14
C GLN A 28 0.44 -4.93 -17.18
N PRO A 29 1.68 -5.26 -16.79
CA PRO A 29 2.21 -5.28 -15.43
C PRO A 29 2.45 -3.89 -14.86
N ILE A 30 2.44 -3.77 -13.52
CA ILE A 30 2.85 -2.58 -12.79
C ILE A 30 4.38 -2.57 -12.75
N TYR A 31 5.00 -1.49 -13.21
CA TYR A 31 6.46 -1.35 -13.21
C TYR A 31 6.95 -0.87 -11.86
N VAL A 32 7.92 -1.59 -11.26
CA VAL A 32 8.42 -1.33 -9.91
C VAL A 32 9.93 -1.08 -9.95
N TYR A 33 10.35 0.05 -9.42
CA TYR A 33 11.74 0.34 -9.15
C TYR A 33 12.06 0.07 -7.67
N VAL A 34 13.06 -0.77 -7.42
CA VAL A 34 13.62 -1.03 -6.09
C VAL A 34 15.10 -0.70 -6.16
N PRO A 35 15.59 0.31 -5.41
CA PRO A 35 17.00 0.69 -5.43
C PRO A 35 17.88 -0.43 -4.85
N GLU A 36 19.14 -0.45 -5.22
CA GLU A 36 20.10 -1.38 -4.63
C GLU A 36 20.41 -0.98 -3.18
N TYR A 37 20.08 -1.87 -2.25
CA TYR A 37 20.27 -1.68 -0.80
C TYR A 37 20.53 -3.03 -0.12
N GLY A 38 21.51 -3.76 -0.62
CA GLY A 38 21.87 -5.08 -0.11
C GLY A 38 20.70 -6.06 -0.07
N ASN A 39 20.54 -6.79 1.03
CA ASN A 39 19.46 -7.76 1.18
C ASN A 39 18.06 -7.14 1.19
N MET A 40 17.92 -5.84 1.49
CA MET A 40 16.62 -5.17 1.54
C MET A 40 15.97 -5.09 0.15
N SER A 41 16.78 -4.85 -0.90
CA SER A 41 16.29 -4.89 -2.28
C SER A 41 15.71 -6.25 -2.65
N VAL A 42 16.34 -7.32 -2.21
CA VAL A 42 15.87 -8.69 -2.46
C VAL A 42 14.54 -8.94 -1.72
N LEU A 43 14.46 -8.58 -0.44
CA LEU A 43 13.24 -8.73 0.38
C LEU A 43 12.07 -7.95 -0.20
N MET A 44 12.30 -6.70 -0.63
CA MET A 44 11.24 -5.89 -1.23
C MET A 44 10.71 -6.48 -2.55
N LYS A 45 11.60 -6.97 -3.40
CA LYS A 45 11.19 -7.70 -4.62
C LYS A 45 10.41 -8.98 -4.28
N GLN A 46 10.81 -9.70 -3.22
CA GLN A 46 10.07 -10.87 -2.72
C GLN A 46 8.68 -10.49 -2.20
N ALA A 47 8.53 -9.35 -1.50
CA ALA A 47 7.23 -8.88 -1.02
C ALA A 47 6.24 -8.63 -2.17
N PHE A 48 6.65 -7.91 -3.22
CA PHE A 48 5.82 -7.74 -4.43
C PHE A 48 5.50 -9.08 -5.11
N THR A 49 6.51 -9.96 -5.23
CA THR A 49 6.33 -11.28 -5.83
C THR A 49 5.36 -12.15 -5.02
N ALA A 50 5.36 -12.04 -3.69
CA ALA A 50 4.41 -12.74 -2.83
C ALA A 50 2.96 -12.34 -3.13
N TRP A 51 2.67 -11.04 -3.28
CA TRP A 51 1.36 -10.54 -3.70
C TRP A 51 0.96 -11.08 -5.08
N GLN A 52 1.87 -11.05 -6.05
CA GLN A 52 1.60 -11.59 -7.39
C GLN A 52 1.27 -13.08 -7.34
N THR A 53 2.08 -13.86 -6.63
CA THR A 53 1.93 -15.33 -6.55
C THR A 53 0.66 -15.71 -5.81
N LYS A 54 0.43 -15.15 -4.62
CA LYS A 54 -0.74 -15.47 -3.80
C LYS A 54 -2.04 -15.05 -4.48
N SER A 55 -2.05 -13.94 -5.22
CA SER A 55 -3.21 -13.47 -5.99
C SER A 55 -3.42 -14.19 -7.32
N ARG A 56 -2.62 -15.22 -7.63
CA ARG A 56 -2.65 -15.92 -8.92
C ARG A 56 -2.53 -14.95 -10.11
N SER A 57 -1.63 -13.96 -9.97
CA SER A 57 -1.35 -12.93 -10.97
C SER A 57 -2.51 -11.98 -11.28
N LEU A 58 -3.46 -11.79 -10.35
CA LEU A 58 -4.45 -10.71 -10.42
C LEU A 58 -3.75 -9.34 -10.49
N VAL A 59 -2.63 -9.20 -9.76
CA VAL A 59 -1.66 -8.11 -9.90
C VAL A 59 -0.34 -8.69 -10.40
N ARG A 60 0.28 -8.03 -11.38
CA ARG A 60 1.55 -8.46 -11.98
C ARG A 60 2.55 -7.35 -11.90
N PHE A 61 3.80 -7.68 -11.57
CA PHE A 61 4.88 -6.70 -11.46
C PHE A 61 5.99 -6.97 -12.47
N LYS A 62 6.64 -5.90 -12.90
CA LYS A 62 7.88 -5.95 -13.67
C LYS A 62 8.88 -4.99 -13.04
N PHE A 63 10.00 -5.53 -12.56
CA PHE A 63 11.06 -4.71 -11.99
C PHE A 63 11.84 -4.00 -13.08
N VAL A 64 12.11 -2.71 -12.86
CA VAL A 64 12.84 -1.83 -13.78
C VAL A 64 14.07 -1.25 -13.11
N SER A 65 15.07 -0.85 -13.90
CA SER A 65 16.35 -0.32 -13.43
C SER A 65 16.36 1.18 -13.18
N SER A 66 15.31 1.90 -13.58
CA SER A 66 15.22 3.35 -13.42
C SER A 66 13.89 3.77 -12.79
N PRO A 67 13.91 4.69 -11.80
CA PRO A 67 12.68 5.20 -11.17
C PRO A 67 11.81 6.00 -12.15
N SER A 68 12.38 6.58 -13.21
CA SER A 68 11.63 7.30 -14.23
C SER A 68 10.68 6.40 -15.03
N ASN A 69 11.01 5.11 -15.14
CA ASN A 69 10.23 4.11 -15.87
C ASN A 69 9.30 3.29 -14.98
N ALA A 70 9.19 3.64 -13.69
CA ALA A 70 8.42 2.90 -12.72
C ALA A 70 7.06 3.56 -12.44
N ASN A 71 6.05 2.74 -12.19
CA ASN A 71 4.78 3.12 -11.59
C ASN A 71 4.91 3.19 -10.06
N ILE A 72 5.65 2.25 -9.45
CA ILE A 72 5.94 2.21 -8.03
C ILE A 72 7.44 2.46 -7.85
N VAL A 73 7.78 3.43 -7.02
CA VAL A 73 9.17 3.76 -6.66
C VAL A 73 9.37 3.46 -5.20
N VAL A 74 10.34 2.61 -4.87
CA VAL A 74 10.71 2.27 -3.49
C VAL A 74 11.92 3.10 -3.06
N GLU A 75 11.92 3.50 -1.80
CA GLU A 75 13.03 4.16 -1.12
C GLU A 75 13.28 3.49 0.23
N PHE A 76 14.57 3.34 0.60
CA PHE A 76 15.01 2.89 1.91
C PHE A 76 15.63 4.05 2.66
N VAL A 77 15.14 4.32 3.87
CA VAL A 77 15.61 5.39 4.75
C VAL A 77 15.95 4.84 6.13
N ASP A 78 16.70 5.60 6.93
CA ASP A 78 16.92 5.21 8.34
C ASP A 78 15.60 5.26 9.11
N PHE A 79 14.84 6.36 8.97
CA PHE A 79 13.54 6.58 9.59
C PHE A 79 12.58 7.21 8.59
N VAL A 80 11.31 6.78 8.64
CA VAL A 80 10.24 7.42 7.85
C VAL A 80 9.96 8.80 8.44
N GLY A 81 10.06 9.85 7.63
CA GLY A 81 9.93 11.24 8.08
C GLY A 81 8.51 11.79 7.94
N ASN A 82 7.99 11.79 6.74
CA ASN A 82 6.74 12.47 6.39
C ASN A 82 5.63 11.46 6.12
N CYS A 83 5.08 10.85 7.16
CA CYS A 83 3.91 10.00 7.07
C CYS A 83 2.84 10.49 8.06
N TYR A 84 1.60 10.05 7.90
CA TYR A 84 0.50 10.42 8.81
C TYR A 84 0.75 10.02 10.27
N ASP A 85 1.54 8.96 10.50
CA ASP A 85 1.98 8.53 11.83
C ASP A 85 3.48 8.79 12.00
N VAL A 86 3.83 9.52 13.03
CA VAL A 86 5.23 9.85 13.40
C VAL A 86 6.06 8.61 13.80
N ASN A 87 5.39 7.50 14.12
CA ASN A 87 6.01 6.22 14.43
C ASN A 87 5.99 5.24 13.26
N ALA A 88 5.54 5.67 12.09
CA ALA A 88 5.47 4.80 10.92
C ALA A 88 6.83 4.18 10.60
N VAL A 89 6.83 2.88 10.34
CA VAL A 89 8.01 2.12 9.88
C VAL A 89 8.04 2.03 8.37
N GLY A 90 6.89 2.10 7.73
CA GLY A 90 6.70 2.21 6.30
C GLY A 90 5.72 3.31 5.97
N CYS A 91 5.73 3.76 4.74
CA CYS A 91 4.78 4.74 4.22
C CYS A 91 4.57 4.56 2.73
N THR A 92 3.32 4.53 2.30
CA THR A 92 2.98 4.46 0.89
C THR A 92 2.08 5.63 0.51
N GLU A 93 2.57 6.43 -0.43
CA GLU A 93 1.81 7.52 -1.04
C GLU A 93 1.36 7.11 -2.44
N MET A 94 0.13 7.50 -2.81
CA MET A 94 -0.50 7.13 -4.08
C MET A 94 -0.96 8.37 -4.82
N GLU A 95 -0.58 8.48 -6.09
CA GLU A 95 -1.07 9.52 -6.97
C GLU A 95 -2.11 8.96 -7.96
N THR A 96 -3.18 9.72 -8.15
CA THR A 96 -4.30 9.34 -9.04
C THR A 96 -4.47 10.35 -10.18
N ARG A 97 -4.85 9.82 -11.34
CA ARG A 97 -5.25 10.63 -12.49
C ARG A 97 -6.44 9.97 -13.18
N GLY A 98 -7.53 10.73 -13.38
CA GLY A 98 -8.74 10.21 -14.02
C GLY A 98 -9.35 9.00 -13.29
N GLY A 99 -9.30 8.97 -11.94
CA GLY A 99 -9.82 7.86 -11.14
C GLY A 99 -8.96 6.59 -11.14
N GLN A 100 -7.74 6.64 -11.65
CA GLN A 100 -6.81 5.51 -11.70
C GLN A 100 -5.51 5.87 -10.99
N TYR A 101 -4.83 4.87 -10.41
CA TYR A 101 -3.46 5.06 -9.93
C TYR A 101 -2.52 5.14 -11.12
N TYR A 102 -1.57 6.07 -11.05
CA TYR A 102 -0.52 6.19 -12.06
C TYR A 102 0.89 6.20 -11.45
N LYS A 103 1.02 6.58 -10.18
CA LYS A 103 2.29 6.59 -9.45
C LYS A 103 2.07 6.20 -7.99
N SER A 104 3.05 5.54 -7.41
CA SER A 104 3.13 5.25 -5.97
C SER A 104 4.57 5.40 -5.49
N TYR A 105 4.73 5.89 -4.27
CA TYR A 105 6.01 5.99 -3.58
C TYR A 105 5.94 5.19 -2.30
N VAL A 106 6.87 4.26 -2.12
CA VAL A 106 6.95 3.37 -0.96
C VAL A 106 8.24 3.66 -0.22
N THR A 107 8.13 4.17 0.99
CA THR A 107 9.27 4.46 1.87
C THR A 107 9.34 3.42 2.98
N ILE A 108 10.52 2.79 3.17
CA ILE A 108 10.75 1.77 4.19
C ILE A 108 11.82 2.27 5.17
N GLY A 109 11.46 2.38 6.45
CA GLY A 109 12.36 2.70 7.55
C GLY A 109 13.16 1.47 7.99
N THR A 110 14.49 1.57 7.95
CA THR A 110 15.38 0.43 8.18
C THR A 110 15.95 0.35 9.60
N LYS A 111 15.86 1.44 10.37
CA LYS A 111 16.45 1.52 11.71
C LYS A 111 15.42 1.79 12.80
N GLU A 112 15.81 1.43 14.02
CA GLU A 112 15.04 1.65 15.22
C GLU A 112 15.95 2.03 16.41
N TYR A 113 15.39 2.72 17.39
CA TYR A 113 16.04 2.92 18.67
C TYR A 113 15.54 1.89 19.67
N VAL A 114 16.47 1.12 20.22
CA VAL A 114 16.18 0.19 21.32
C VAL A 114 16.73 0.72 22.65
N ARG A 115 16.06 0.38 23.74
CA ARG A 115 16.58 0.65 25.08
C ARG A 115 17.44 -0.51 25.56
N ARG A 116 18.67 -0.21 25.94
CA ARG A 116 19.59 -1.17 26.60
C ARG A 116 19.89 -0.67 28.00
N TYR A 117 20.01 -1.59 28.92
CA TYR A 117 20.41 -1.26 30.30
C TYR A 117 21.88 -1.66 30.52
N GLU A 118 22.72 -0.69 30.80
CA GLU A 118 24.14 -0.90 31.12
C GLU A 118 24.45 -0.22 32.44
N GLY A 119 25.01 -0.98 33.43
CA GLY A 119 25.38 -0.45 34.73
C GLY A 119 24.25 0.27 35.48
N GLY A 120 22.99 -0.17 35.32
CA GLY A 120 21.82 0.44 35.93
C GLY A 120 21.28 1.69 35.23
N ARG A 121 21.86 2.08 34.08
CA ARG A 121 21.42 3.22 33.27
C ARG A 121 20.74 2.76 31.97
N SER A 122 19.69 3.44 31.58
CA SER A 122 19.03 3.23 30.27
C SER A 122 19.81 3.99 29.19
N VAL A 123 20.30 3.26 28.18
CA VAL A 123 20.96 3.83 27.00
C VAL A 123 20.11 3.55 25.78
N ARG A 124 19.99 4.54 24.88
CA ARG A 124 19.35 4.35 23.57
C ARG A 124 20.41 3.92 22.57
N GLU A 125 20.19 2.79 21.93
CA GLU A 125 21.07 2.25 20.88
C GLU A 125 20.32 2.27 19.55
N LEU A 126 20.98 2.75 18.50
CA LEU A 126 20.48 2.71 17.13
C LEU A 126 20.90 1.38 16.50
N ARG A 127 19.94 0.62 16.01
CA ARG A 127 20.21 -0.63 15.28
C ARG A 127 19.35 -0.75 14.02
N THR A 128 19.79 -1.61 13.12
CA THR A 128 18.94 -2.05 12.01
C THR A 128 17.83 -2.93 12.55
N ARG A 129 16.59 -2.73 12.06
CA ARG A 129 15.45 -3.58 12.41
C ARG A 129 15.69 -5.03 12.01
N SER A 130 15.01 -5.95 12.67
CA SER A 130 15.08 -7.37 12.31
C SER A 130 14.60 -7.58 10.87
N LYS A 131 15.14 -8.61 10.23
CA LYS A 131 14.76 -8.99 8.87
C LYS A 131 13.25 -9.31 8.78
N GLU A 132 12.75 -9.98 9.82
CA GLU A 132 11.37 -10.40 9.97
C GLU A 132 10.44 -9.19 10.03
N HIS A 133 10.76 -8.23 10.88
CA HIS A 133 10.00 -6.99 11.03
C HIS A 133 9.97 -6.19 9.71
N ILE A 134 11.15 -5.97 9.11
CA ILE A 134 11.24 -5.24 7.83
C ILE A 134 10.45 -5.94 6.73
N TYR A 135 10.50 -7.27 6.64
CA TYR A 135 9.76 -8.00 5.62
C TYR A 135 8.23 -7.89 5.81
N GLY A 136 7.76 -7.94 7.06
CA GLY A 136 6.35 -7.68 7.38
C GLY A 136 5.91 -6.29 6.91
N VAL A 137 6.72 -5.26 7.22
CA VAL A 137 6.47 -3.89 6.73
C VAL A 137 6.46 -3.82 5.20
N MET A 138 7.42 -4.47 4.52
CA MET A 138 7.48 -4.49 3.06
C MET A 138 6.26 -5.16 2.42
N LEU A 139 5.74 -6.24 3.02
CA LEU A 139 4.49 -6.87 2.56
C LEU A 139 3.30 -5.93 2.73
N HIS A 140 3.21 -5.24 3.87
CA HIS A 140 2.16 -4.27 4.18
C HIS A 140 2.17 -3.10 3.19
N GLU A 141 3.32 -2.46 3.02
CA GLU A 141 3.47 -1.32 2.11
C GLU A 141 3.25 -1.71 0.63
N ALA A 142 3.67 -2.91 0.23
CA ALA A 142 3.35 -3.43 -1.10
C ALA A 142 1.84 -3.62 -1.29
N GLY A 143 1.09 -3.96 -0.24
CA GLY A 143 -0.37 -4.00 -0.23
C GLY A 143 -0.99 -2.61 -0.44
N HIS A 144 -0.48 -1.58 0.24
CA HIS A 144 -0.88 -0.20 -0.01
C HIS A 144 -0.55 0.24 -1.44
N ALA A 145 0.64 -0.10 -1.94
CA ALA A 145 1.06 0.25 -3.30
C ALA A 145 0.19 -0.36 -4.42
N ILE A 146 -0.53 -1.44 -4.12
CA ILE A 146 -1.56 -1.99 -5.03
C ILE A 146 -2.98 -1.50 -4.71
N GLY A 147 -3.12 -0.53 -3.80
CA GLY A 147 -4.35 0.19 -3.51
C GLY A 147 -5.20 -0.39 -2.38
N LEU A 148 -4.67 -1.28 -1.56
CA LEU A 148 -5.38 -1.75 -0.37
C LEU A 148 -5.32 -0.71 0.76
N GLY A 149 -6.40 -0.59 1.51
CA GLY A 149 -6.42 0.11 2.79
C GLY A 149 -6.10 -0.83 3.95
N HIS A 150 -6.06 -0.30 5.17
CA HIS A 150 -5.93 -1.11 6.37
C HIS A 150 -7.08 -2.09 6.53
N SER A 151 -6.81 -3.22 7.17
CA SER A 151 -7.77 -4.23 7.59
C SER A 151 -8.02 -4.13 9.10
N GLU A 152 -9.25 -4.36 9.51
CA GLU A 152 -9.60 -4.52 10.94
C GLU A 152 -9.27 -5.93 11.48
N TYR A 153 -8.94 -6.86 10.59
CA TYR A 153 -8.64 -8.24 10.94
C TYR A 153 -7.18 -8.39 11.36
N ALA A 154 -6.94 -8.68 12.63
CA ALA A 154 -5.61 -8.71 13.24
C ALA A 154 -4.62 -9.73 12.61
N LYS A 155 -5.11 -10.73 11.87
CA LYS A 155 -4.26 -11.70 11.16
C LYS A 155 -3.98 -11.31 9.71
N SER A 156 -4.50 -10.17 9.22
CA SER A 156 -4.20 -9.63 7.90
C SER A 156 -2.87 -8.91 7.92
N ILE A 157 -2.05 -9.06 6.87
CA ILE A 157 -0.85 -8.22 6.71
C ILE A 157 -1.22 -6.74 6.61
N MET A 158 -2.44 -6.42 6.18
CA MET A 158 -2.95 -5.05 6.12
C MET A 158 -3.48 -4.51 7.46
N PHE A 159 -3.35 -5.27 8.56
CA PHE A 159 -3.60 -4.74 9.90
C PHE A 159 -2.49 -3.74 10.28
N PRO A 160 -2.80 -2.53 10.80
CA PRO A 160 -1.82 -1.46 10.92
C PRO A 160 -0.81 -1.64 12.07
N TYR A 161 -0.94 -2.69 12.87
CA TYR A 161 -0.11 -2.93 14.06
C TYR A 161 0.51 -4.33 14.02
N ASP A 162 1.60 -4.52 14.80
CA ASP A 162 2.25 -5.81 15.05
C ASP A 162 2.74 -6.55 13.76
N LEU A 163 3.35 -5.80 12.84
CA LEU A 163 3.90 -6.35 11.61
C LEU A 163 5.15 -7.24 11.84
N GLU A 164 5.73 -7.22 13.04
CA GLU A 164 6.89 -8.04 13.38
C GLU A 164 6.55 -9.54 13.41
N SER A 165 5.32 -9.88 13.79
CA SER A 165 4.85 -11.27 13.82
C SER A 165 4.30 -11.76 12.48
N MET A 166 4.11 -10.87 11.50
CA MET A 166 3.39 -11.13 10.26
C MET A 166 4.33 -11.12 9.05
N GLN A 167 4.62 -12.29 8.49
CA GLN A 167 5.55 -12.44 7.36
C GLN A 167 4.93 -13.20 6.18
N TYR A 168 3.62 -13.26 6.10
CA TYR A 168 2.88 -13.97 5.06
C TYR A 168 1.54 -13.30 4.76
N LEU A 169 1.07 -13.51 3.55
CA LEU A 169 -0.25 -13.06 3.11
C LEU A 169 -1.33 -14.09 3.50
N THR A 170 -2.45 -13.62 4.00
CA THR A 170 -3.59 -14.45 4.40
C THR A 170 -4.68 -14.50 3.32
N ASP A 171 -5.70 -15.31 3.54
CA ASP A 171 -6.86 -15.35 2.65
C ASP A 171 -7.72 -14.08 2.78
N GLU A 172 -7.68 -13.41 3.94
CA GLU A 172 -8.31 -12.10 4.13
C GLU A 172 -7.65 -11.04 3.24
N ASP A 173 -6.33 -11.03 3.14
CA ASP A 173 -5.60 -10.11 2.25
C ASP A 173 -6.01 -10.32 0.78
N MET A 174 -6.18 -11.59 0.39
CA MET A 174 -6.68 -11.92 -0.96
C MET A 174 -8.14 -11.48 -1.15
N ARG A 175 -8.99 -11.63 -0.15
CA ARG A 175 -10.38 -11.17 -0.19
C ARG A 175 -10.44 -9.64 -0.39
N LEU A 176 -9.62 -8.88 0.33
CA LEU A 176 -9.51 -7.44 0.14
C LEU A 176 -9.04 -7.07 -1.27
N LEU A 177 -8.04 -7.80 -1.77
CA LEU A 177 -7.49 -7.57 -3.11
C LEU A 177 -8.53 -7.89 -4.21
N TYR A 178 -9.22 -9.02 -4.11
CA TYR A 178 -10.29 -9.37 -5.06
C TYR A 178 -11.41 -8.32 -5.06
N LYS A 179 -11.85 -7.88 -3.88
CA LYS A 179 -12.87 -6.81 -3.76
C LYS A 179 -12.40 -5.48 -4.36
N LYS A 180 -11.10 -5.22 -4.38
CA LYS A 180 -10.53 -4.00 -4.96
C LYS A 180 -10.51 -4.01 -6.49
N TYR A 181 -10.30 -5.19 -7.08
CA TYR A 181 -10.06 -5.32 -8.52
C TYR A 181 -11.26 -5.88 -9.31
N HIS A 182 -12.32 -6.32 -8.63
CA HIS A 182 -13.59 -6.77 -9.20
C HIS A 182 -14.75 -5.91 -8.75
#